data_8cd3d555ae4b6bffea5b656cffbfab66
#
_entry.id   8cd3d555ae4b6bffea5b656cffbfab66
#
_cell.length_a   1.000
_cell.length_b   1.000
_cell.length_c   1.000
_cell.angle_alpha   90.00
_cell.angle_beta   90.00
_cell.angle_gamma   90.00
#
_symmetry.space_group_name_H-M   'P 1'
#
loop_
_entity.id
_entity.type
_entity.pdbx_description
1 polymer ?
#
loop_
_entity_poly.entity_id
_entity_poly.type
_entity_poly.pdbx_seq_one_letter_code
_entity_poly.pdbx_strand_id
1 'polypeptide(L)'
;FNAQAQFPGKHPEILLNKDVRVIPLSQTLQSLGYREFHKNDKMKILDKPIKHEILAGKNFKVSDVKPYENYGSSKYILKLESSDKTVFYYDYDPKYDFKYQLEVIGGLQLPEGFYCEDIATETDKFTGAIRKSSPTYQGIYFLKTTTKNGTSIYYLSVNKNGSTPKIGATGLYLLLTNGQKLEKPATPIDVKVNNDGSGYTYNAFIRLTESDIKLLIENQITDIRLYVFDGTITKGEILSEYLKCLTK
;
A
#
# COMPACT_ATOMS: atom_id res chain seq x y z
N PHE A 1 -14.10 15.33 4.97
CA PHE A 1 -12.77 14.73 4.79
C PHE A 1 -12.71 13.47 5.64
N ASN A 2 -12.87 12.30 5.03
CA ASN A 2 -12.53 11.05 5.70
C ASN A 2 -11.00 10.95 5.71
N ALA A 3 -10.37 11.30 6.83
CA ALA A 3 -8.98 10.99 7.07
C ALA A 3 -8.88 9.46 7.18
N GLN A 4 -8.57 8.80 6.08
CA GLN A 4 -8.24 7.39 6.13
C GLN A 4 -6.92 7.24 6.88
N ALA A 5 -6.88 6.25 7.77
CA ALA A 5 -5.69 5.94 8.54
C ALA A 5 -4.49 5.76 7.61
N GLN A 6 -3.52 6.66 7.70
CA GLN A 6 -2.30 6.56 6.95
C GLN A 6 -1.38 5.57 7.66
N PHE A 7 -1.00 4.53 6.92
CA PHE A 7 -0.11 3.50 7.44
C PHE A 7 1.34 4.00 7.37
N PRO A 8 2.09 4.01 8.50
CA PRO A 8 3.45 4.55 8.54
C PRO A 8 4.50 3.61 7.91
N GLY A 9 4.12 2.43 7.41
CA GLY A 9 5.03 1.50 6.75
C GLY A 9 6.21 1.09 7.63
N LYS A 10 7.42 1.22 7.12
CA LYS A 10 8.67 0.88 7.82
C LYS A 10 9.12 1.96 8.82
N HIS A 11 8.39 3.07 8.93
CA HIS A 11 8.73 4.26 9.70
C HIS A 11 7.74 4.55 10.83
N PRO A 12 7.48 3.61 11.76
CA PRO A 12 6.54 3.84 12.86
C PRO A 12 6.99 4.94 13.83
N GLU A 13 8.26 5.36 13.80
CA GLU A 13 8.80 6.48 14.57
C GLU A 13 8.09 7.81 14.27
N ILE A 14 7.51 7.95 13.07
CA ILE A 14 6.72 9.15 12.72
C ILE A 14 5.42 9.27 13.52
N LEU A 15 5.00 8.18 14.19
CA LEU A 15 3.85 8.18 15.09
C LEU A 15 4.21 8.71 16.48
N LEU A 16 5.49 8.82 16.84
CA LEU A 16 5.91 9.27 18.17
C LEU A 16 5.31 10.66 18.48
N ASN A 17 4.72 10.79 19.66
CA ASN A 17 4.00 11.97 20.14
C ASN A 17 2.71 12.33 19.36
N LYS A 18 2.24 11.49 18.44
CA LYS A 18 0.95 11.68 17.76
C LYS A 18 -0.19 11.16 18.61
N ASP A 19 -1.33 11.83 18.49
CA ASP A 19 -2.59 11.35 19.01
C ASP A 19 -3.23 10.41 17.98
N VAL A 20 -3.62 9.23 18.45
CA VAL A 20 -4.21 8.18 17.62
C VAL A 20 -5.55 7.73 18.20
N ARG A 21 -6.44 7.30 17.32
CA ARG A 21 -7.71 6.67 17.67
C ARG A 21 -7.68 5.21 17.27
N VAL A 22 -8.18 4.32 18.14
CA VAL A 22 -8.34 2.91 17.77
C VAL A 22 -9.54 2.76 16.84
N ILE A 23 -9.31 2.18 15.67
CA ILE A 23 -10.35 1.94 14.66
C ILE A 23 -11.29 0.84 15.17
N PRO A 24 -12.61 1.07 15.22
CA PRO A 24 -13.57 0.04 15.62
C PRO A 24 -13.51 -1.17 14.67
N LEU A 25 -13.53 -2.38 15.24
CA LEU A 25 -13.61 -3.61 14.46
C LEU A 25 -14.96 -3.72 13.74
N SER A 26 -14.96 -4.34 12.56
CA SER A 26 -16.20 -4.70 11.87
C SER A 26 -17.06 -5.62 12.74
N GLN A 27 -18.38 -5.61 12.55
CA GLN A 27 -19.33 -6.36 13.35
C GLN A 27 -18.95 -7.85 13.51
N THR A 28 -18.43 -8.46 12.43
CA THR A 28 -18.01 -9.87 12.42
C THR A 28 -16.76 -10.15 13.26
N LEU A 29 -15.91 -9.14 13.50
CA LEU A 29 -14.66 -9.27 14.26
C LEU A 29 -14.78 -8.82 15.72
N GLN A 30 -15.86 -8.14 16.10
CA GLN A 30 -16.01 -7.60 17.47
C GLN A 30 -15.93 -8.67 18.55
N SER A 31 -16.53 -9.84 18.32
CA SER A 31 -16.47 -10.95 19.26
C SER A 31 -15.07 -11.53 19.47
N LEU A 32 -14.17 -11.36 18.49
CA LEU A 32 -12.78 -11.82 18.58
C LEU A 32 -11.89 -10.85 19.36
N GLY A 33 -12.25 -9.56 19.41
CA GLY A 33 -11.47 -8.50 20.03
C GLY A 33 -10.19 -8.15 19.26
N TYR A 34 -9.37 -7.29 19.88
CA TYR A 34 -8.12 -6.81 19.32
C TYR A 34 -6.96 -7.72 19.73
N ARG A 35 -6.32 -8.36 18.78
CA ARG A 35 -5.21 -9.30 19.00
C ARG A 35 -3.85 -8.60 19.08
N GLU A 36 -3.70 -7.48 18.39
CA GLU A 36 -2.48 -6.71 18.30
C GLU A 36 -2.26 -5.76 19.50
N PHE A 37 -3.24 -5.69 20.44
CA PHE A 37 -3.16 -4.85 21.66
C PHE A 37 -2.89 -5.70 22.89
N HIS A 38 -1.95 -5.25 23.74
CA HIS A 38 -1.49 -5.94 24.93
C HIS A 38 -1.49 -5.01 26.15
N LYS A 39 -1.62 -5.58 27.35
CA LYS A 39 -1.56 -4.83 28.62
C LYS A 39 -0.13 -4.59 29.12
N ASN A 40 0.86 -5.26 28.53
CA ASN A 40 2.27 -5.14 28.88
C ASN A 40 3.15 -5.27 27.62
N ASP A 41 4.38 -4.83 27.72
CA ASP A 41 5.37 -4.82 26.63
C ASP A 41 5.99 -6.20 26.30
N LYS A 42 5.68 -7.24 27.09
CA LYS A 42 6.18 -8.61 26.86
C LYS A 42 5.44 -9.34 25.74
N MET A 43 4.26 -8.82 25.33
CA MET A 43 3.46 -9.25 24.19
C MET A 43 3.44 -10.78 24.01
N LYS A 44 3.01 -11.50 25.04
CA LYS A 44 2.96 -12.96 24.96
C LYS A 44 1.89 -13.38 23.94
N ILE A 45 2.22 -14.27 23.03
CA ILE A 45 1.32 -14.84 22.00
C ILE A 45 0.05 -15.44 22.61
N LEU A 46 0.11 -15.86 23.87
CA LEU A 46 -1.00 -16.46 24.64
C LEU A 46 -1.86 -15.42 25.38
N ASP A 47 -1.57 -14.13 25.29
CA ASP A 47 -2.41 -13.11 25.90
C ASP A 47 -3.79 -13.11 25.24
N LYS A 48 -4.85 -13.03 26.07
CA LYS A 48 -6.21 -12.94 25.55
C LYS A 48 -6.38 -11.62 24.80
N PRO A 49 -7.06 -11.63 23.62
CA PRO A 49 -7.37 -10.39 22.90
C PRO A 49 -8.07 -9.38 23.80
N ILE A 50 -7.78 -8.09 23.60
CA ILE A 50 -8.50 -7.03 24.32
C ILE A 50 -9.90 -6.90 23.70
N LYS A 51 -10.91 -6.90 24.54
CA LYS A 51 -12.30 -6.82 24.08
C LYS A 51 -12.57 -5.53 23.30
N HIS A 52 -13.44 -5.63 22.29
CA HIS A 52 -13.79 -4.52 21.40
C HIS A 52 -14.24 -3.27 22.19
N GLU A 53 -15.15 -3.42 23.15
CA GLU A 53 -15.71 -2.34 23.94
C GLU A 53 -14.69 -1.59 24.82
N ILE A 54 -13.52 -2.19 25.06
CA ILE A 54 -12.46 -1.57 25.86
C ILE A 54 -11.66 -0.55 25.04
N LEU A 55 -11.48 -0.79 23.73
CA LEU A 55 -10.56 0.00 22.89
C LEU A 55 -11.25 0.77 21.77
N ALA A 56 -12.36 0.28 21.23
CA ALA A 56 -13.01 0.85 20.05
C ALA A 56 -13.28 2.35 20.21
N GLY A 57 -12.76 3.14 19.26
CA GLY A 57 -12.94 4.59 19.21
C GLY A 57 -12.19 5.39 20.28
N LYS A 58 -11.42 4.74 21.17
CA LYS A 58 -10.63 5.45 22.18
C LYS A 58 -9.41 6.13 21.61
N ASN A 59 -9.06 7.25 22.21
CA ASN A 59 -7.89 8.06 21.84
C ASN A 59 -6.73 7.75 22.77
N PHE A 60 -5.53 7.71 22.19
CA PHE A 60 -4.26 7.51 22.88
C PHE A 60 -3.20 8.41 22.28
N LYS A 61 -2.17 8.70 23.06
CA LYS A 61 -0.92 9.28 22.57
C LYS A 61 0.11 8.16 22.39
N VAL A 62 0.83 8.14 21.27
CA VAL A 62 1.97 7.26 21.09
C VAL A 62 3.14 7.86 21.87
N SER A 63 3.48 7.26 23.02
CA SER A 63 4.53 7.79 23.92
C SER A 63 5.88 7.14 23.71
N ASP A 64 5.94 5.97 23.05
CA ASP A 64 7.19 5.27 22.75
C ASP A 64 7.03 4.36 21.53
N VAL A 65 8.13 4.14 20.80
CA VAL A 65 8.22 3.25 19.64
C VAL A 65 9.50 2.43 19.77
N LYS A 66 9.37 1.13 20.00
CA LYS A 66 10.54 0.24 20.20
C LYS A 66 10.58 -0.84 19.13
N PRO A 67 11.72 -1.00 18.41
CA PRO A 67 11.91 -2.16 17.53
C PRO A 67 12.09 -3.44 18.34
N TYR A 68 11.63 -4.57 17.79
CA TYR A 68 11.94 -5.90 18.28
C TYR A 68 11.93 -6.91 17.12
N GLU A 69 12.63 -8.02 17.31
CA GLU A 69 12.68 -9.10 16.32
C GLU A 69 11.74 -10.22 16.70
N ASN A 70 10.97 -10.69 15.74
CA ASN A 70 10.07 -11.82 15.90
C ASN A 70 10.18 -12.77 14.70
N TYR A 71 10.73 -13.98 14.92
CA TYR A 71 10.98 -15.00 13.87
C TYR A 71 11.64 -14.43 12.61
N GLY A 72 12.69 -13.59 12.79
CA GLY A 72 13.45 -12.99 11.68
C GLY A 72 12.69 -11.86 10.94
N SER A 73 11.63 -11.34 11.55
CA SER A 73 10.92 -10.15 11.06
C SER A 73 11.04 -9.02 12.05
N SER A 74 11.49 -7.86 11.57
CA SER A 74 11.53 -6.63 12.36
C SER A 74 10.12 -6.09 12.54
N LYS A 75 9.72 -5.94 13.79
CA LYS A 75 8.44 -5.37 14.24
C LYS A 75 8.68 -4.27 15.26
N TYR A 76 7.61 -3.63 15.69
CA TYR A 76 7.70 -2.54 16.66
C TYR A 76 6.60 -2.65 17.72
N ILE A 77 6.95 -2.22 18.94
CA ILE A 77 6.00 -2.02 20.03
C ILE A 77 5.70 -0.54 20.12
N LEU A 78 4.44 -0.16 19.90
CA LEU A 78 3.98 1.21 20.15
C LEU A 78 3.38 1.27 21.55
N LYS A 79 3.91 2.13 22.42
CA LYS A 79 3.32 2.41 23.73
C LYS A 79 2.25 3.47 23.57
N LEU A 80 1.02 3.13 23.95
CA LEU A 80 -0.17 3.97 23.82
C LEU A 80 -0.64 4.40 25.21
N GLU A 81 -0.66 5.70 25.48
CA GLU A 81 -1.08 6.27 26.75
C GLU A 81 -2.35 7.11 26.56
N SER A 82 -3.40 6.81 27.32
CA SER A 82 -4.61 7.63 27.36
C SER A 82 -4.51 8.76 28.37
N SER A 83 -5.44 9.71 28.34
CA SER A 83 -5.48 10.85 29.26
C SER A 83 -5.64 10.46 30.72
N ASP A 84 -6.28 9.31 31.01
CA ASP A 84 -6.45 8.72 32.33
C ASP A 84 -5.24 7.88 32.78
N LYS A 85 -4.11 7.93 32.04
CA LYS A 85 -2.87 7.18 32.24
C LYS A 85 -3.01 5.65 32.07
N THR A 86 -4.08 5.18 31.48
CA THR A 86 -4.15 3.78 31.06
C THR A 86 -3.19 3.53 29.91
N VAL A 87 -2.42 2.45 30.00
CA VAL A 87 -1.39 2.10 29.00
C VAL A 87 -1.76 0.81 28.29
N PHE A 88 -1.62 0.83 26.96
CA PHE A 88 -1.62 -0.35 26.12
C PHE A 88 -0.38 -0.38 25.25
N TYR A 89 -0.03 -1.56 24.75
CA TYR A 89 1.07 -1.79 23.83
C TYR A 89 0.48 -2.38 22.55
N TYR A 90 0.85 -1.82 21.40
CA TYR A 90 0.36 -2.26 20.11
C TYR A 90 1.49 -2.95 19.34
N ASP A 91 1.26 -4.22 18.94
CA ASP A 91 2.17 -5.01 18.10
C ASP A 91 2.06 -4.51 16.64
N TYR A 92 2.95 -3.62 16.27
CA TYR A 92 2.99 -3.03 14.94
C TYR A 92 3.88 -3.85 14.00
N ASP A 93 3.27 -4.37 12.92
CA ASP A 93 3.97 -5.09 11.86
C ASP A 93 4.00 -4.24 10.58
N PRO A 94 5.18 -3.75 10.13
CA PRO A 94 5.29 -2.88 8.96
C PRO A 94 4.95 -3.57 7.62
N LYS A 95 4.79 -4.89 7.61
CA LYS A 95 4.45 -5.65 6.39
C LYS A 95 2.95 -5.67 6.09
N TYR A 96 2.10 -5.42 7.09
CA TYR A 96 0.67 -5.70 6.98
C TYR A 96 -0.18 -4.47 7.34
N ASP A 97 -0.45 -3.62 6.35
CA ASP A 97 -1.34 -2.46 6.50
C ASP A 97 -2.77 -2.84 6.90
N PHE A 98 -3.26 -3.99 6.44
CA PHE A 98 -4.60 -4.50 6.79
C PHE A 98 -4.78 -4.84 8.27
N LYS A 99 -3.68 -5.02 9.01
CA LYS A 99 -3.68 -5.22 10.47
C LYS A 99 -3.60 -3.93 11.25
N TYR A 100 -3.31 -2.81 10.58
CA TYR A 100 -3.14 -1.53 11.23
C TYR A 100 -4.48 -0.97 11.69
N GLN A 101 -4.63 -0.81 13.00
CA GLN A 101 -5.91 -0.48 13.65
C GLN A 101 -5.87 0.89 14.35
N LEU A 102 -4.99 1.77 13.93
CA LEU A 102 -4.86 3.12 14.46
C LEU A 102 -5.13 4.17 13.38
N GLU A 103 -5.88 5.19 13.72
CA GLU A 103 -6.08 6.39 12.93
C GLU A 103 -5.32 7.54 13.60
N VAL A 104 -4.45 8.23 12.88
CA VAL A 104 -3.77 9.43 13.42
C VAL A 104 -4.74 10.60 13.39
N ILE A 105 -5.01 11.18 14.56
CA ILE A 105 -5.91 12.34 14.69
C ILE A 105 -5.22 13.55 14.05
N GLY A 106 -5.91 14.19 13.10
CA GLY A 106 -5.33 15.29 12.31
C GLY A 106 -4.50 14.84 11.12
N GLY A 107 -4.41 13.51 10.89
CA GLY A 107 -3.66 12.92 9.78
C GLY A 107 -2.15 12.83 10.04
N LEU A 108 -1.48 12.04 9.21
CA LEU A 108 -0.04 11.82 9.27
C LEU A 108 0.64 12.52 8.09
N GLN A 109 1.56 13.43 8.37
CA GLN A 109 2.42 13.99 7.34
C GLN A 109 3.60 13.07 7.12
N LEU A 110 3.64 12.45 5.94
CA LEU A 110 4.75 11.59 5.55
C LEU A 110 5.93 12.44 5.09
N PRO A 111 7.19 12.07 5.44
CA PRO A 111 8.37 12.73 4.93
C PRO A 111 8.44 12.74 3.40
N GLU A 112 9.09 13.74 2.83
CA GLU A 112 9.35 13.74 1.38
C GLU A 112 10.15 12.50 1.00
N GLY A 113 9.72 11.82 -0.09
CA GLY A 113 10.39 10.61 -0.54
C GLY A 113 10.09 9.35 0.27
N PHE A 114 9.16 9.40 1.23
CA PHE A 114 8.75 8.25 2.05
C PHE A 114 8.54 6.97 1.24
N TYR A 115 7.86 7.05 0.11
CA TYR A 115 7.61 5.89 -0.76
C TYR A 115 8.81 5.50 -1.63
N CYS A 116 9.87 6.32 -1.68
CA CYS A 116 11.02 6.05 -2.55
C CYS A 116 11.91 4.92 -2.00
N GLU A 117 11.87 4.65 -0.71
CA GLU A 117 12.59 3.54 -0.08
C GLU A 117 12.04 2.16 -0.46
N ASP A 118 10.81 2.12 -0.94
CA ASP A 118 10.17 0.88 -1.41
C ASP A 118 10.50 0.55 -2.88
N ILE A 119 11.20 1.45 -3.58
CA ILE A 119 11.61 1.23 -4.97
C ILE A 119 12.72 0.18 -5.03
N ALA A 120 12.41 -0.97 -5.61
CA ALA A 120 13.40 -2.00 -5.87
C ALA A 120 14.31 -1.59 -7.04
N THR A 121 15.60 -1.88 -6.94
CA THR A 121 16.58 -1.62 -8.00
C THR A 121 17.31 -2.91 -8.35
N GLU A 122 17.35 -3.23 -9.63
CA GLU A 122 18.04 -4.40 -10.19
C GLU A 122 18.90 -3.98 -11.39
N THR A 123 20.09 -4.56 -11.50
CA THR A 123 20.94 -4.39 -12.69
C THR A 123 20.93 -5.66 -13.52
N ASP A 124 20.57 -5.53 -14.77
CA ASP A 124 20.65 -6.63 -15.75
C ASP A 124 22.12 -6.93 -16.03
N LYS A 125 22.57 -8.12 -15.66
CA LYS A 125 23.97 -8.53 -15.75
C LYS A 125 24.48 -8.67 -17.20
N PHE A 126 23.58 -8.86 -18.17
CA PHE A 126 23.94 -9.05 -19.58
C PHE A 126 24.03 -7.71 -20.33
N THR A 127 23.11 -6.82 -20.05
CA THR A 127 22.99 -5.54 -20.78
C THR A 127 23.55 -4.35 -20.02
N GLY A 128 23.73 -4.47 -18.70
CA GLY A 128 24.07 -3.37 -17.80
C GLY A 128 22.93 -2.36 -17.61
N ALA A 129 21.72 -2.68 -18.07
CA ALA A 129 20.56 -1.83 -17.86
C ALA A 129 20.11 -1.87 -16.39
N ILE A 130 19.73 -0.73 -15.85
CA ILE A 130 19.20 -0.60 -14.49
C ILE A 130 17.68 -0.59 -14.59
N ARG A 131 17.05 -1.47 -13.82
CA ARG A 131 15.60 -1.54 -13.64
C ARG A 131 15.23 -1.06 -12.24
N LYS A 132 14.33 -0.09 -12.15
CA LYS A 132 13.73 0.35 -10.89
C LYS A 132 12.24 0.08 -10.94
N SER A 133 11.69 -0.60 -9.94
CA SER A 133 10.26 -0.94 -9.89
C SER A 133 9.63 -0.53 -8.58
N SER A 134 8.41 -0.02 -8.65
CA SER A 134 7.59 0.19 -7.46
C SER A 134 7.07 -1.15 -6.92
N PRO A 135 6.67 -1.20 -5.63
CA PRO A 135 5.77 -2.25 -5.17
C PRO A 135 4.49 -2.29 -6.00
N THR A 136 3.86 -3.48 -6.06
CA THR A 136 2.52 -3.60 -6.63
C THR A 136 1.48 -3.11 -5.63
N TYR A 137 0.70 -2.11 -6.01
CA TYR A 137 -0.39 -1.58 -5.20
C TYR A 137 -1.72 -1.76 -5.94
N GLN A 138 -2.63 -2.54 -5.36
CA GLN A 138 -3.96 -2.89 -5.94
C GLN A 138 -3.90 -3.36 -7.41
N GLY A 139 -2.88 -4.17 -7.73
CA GLY A 139 -2.67 -4.71 -9.06
C GLY A 139 -1.94 -3.77 -10.03
N ILE A 140 -1.46 -2.62 -9.57
CA ILE A 140 -0.73 -1.63 -10.38
C ILE A 140 0.70 -1.52 -9.89
N TYR A 141 1.67 -1.48 -10.80
CA TYR A 141 3.04 -1.07 -10.49
C TYR A 141 3.67 -0.32 -11.66
N PHE A 142 4.71 0.46 -11.36
CA PHE A 142 5.51 1.17 -12.33
C PHE A 142 6.91 0.58 -12.43
N LEU A 143 7.48 0.65 -13.65
CA LEU A 143 8.84 0.22 -13.93
C LEU A 143 9.57 1.31 -14.72
N LYS A 144 10.80 1.65 -14.31
CA LYS A 144 11.76 2.44 -15.07
C LYS A 144 12.89 1.54 -15.49
N THR A 145 13.22 1.53 -16.77
CA THR A 145 14.43 0.87 -17.30
C THR A 145 15.36 1.95 -17.85
N THR A 146 16.58 2.01 -17.31
CA THR A 146 17.61 2.93 -17.79
C THR A 146 18.68 2.10 -18.50
N THR A 147 18.89 2.37 -19.79
CA THR A 147 19.92 1.71 -20.59
C THR A 147 21.31 2.16 -20.15
N LYS A 148 22.36 1.43 -20.55
CA LYS A 148 23.76 1.81 -20.28
C LYS A 148 24.10 3.22 -20.81
N ASN A 149 23.42 3.68 -21.87
CA ASN A 149 23.60 5.00 -22.44
C ASN A 149 22.80 6.11 -21.74
N GLY A 150 22.17 5.82 -20.61
CA GLY A 150 21.42 6.79 -19.81
C GLY A 150 19.96 7.02 -20.27
N THR A 151 19.51 6.41 -21.37
CA THR A 151 18.11 6.55 -21.83
C THR A 151 17.17 5.81 -20.89
N SER A 152 16.19 6.52 -20.36
CA SER A 152 15.16 5.96 -19.46
C SER A 152 13.83 5.77 -20.19
N ILE A 153 13.20 4.63 -19.97
CA ILE A 153 11.87 4.27 -20.46
C ILE A 153 11.02 3.87 -19.27
N TYR A 154 9.80 4.38 -19.22
CA TYR A 154 8.85 4.13 -18.13
C TYR A 154 7.71 3.26 -18.61
N TYR A 155 7.28 2.35 -17.74
CA TYR A 155 6.20 1.43 -18.01
C TYR A 155 5.20 1.42 -16.86
N LEU A 156 3.96 1.12 -17.20
CA LEU A 156 2.87 0.82 -16.27
C LEU A 156 2.42 -0.61 -16.51
N SER A 157 2.31 -1.37 -15.43
CA SER A 157 1.67 -2.69 -15.43
C SER A 157 0.39 -2.64 -14.62
N VAL A 158 -0.67 -3.23 -15.16
CA VAL A 158 -1.97 -3.34 -14.50
C VAL A 158 -2.45 -4.78 -14.57
N ASN A 159 -2.77 -5.35 -13.40
CA ASN A 159 -3.23 -6.73 -13.25
C ASN A 159 -4.65 -6.78 -12.69
N LYS A 160 -5.46 -7.70 -13.20
CA LYS A 160 -6.78 -8.06 -12.66
C LYS A 160 -7.00 -9.56 -12.77
N ASN A 161 -7.75 -10.10 -11.82
CA ASN A 161 -8.17 -11.50 -11.86
C ASN A 161 -9.54 -11.63 -12.53
N GLY A 162 -9.72 -12.73 -13.25
CA GLY A 162 -10.99 -13.11 -13.89
C GLY A 162 -11.23 -14.61 -13.83
N SER A 163 -12.50 -15.02 -13.99
CA SER A 163 -12.90 -16.43 -13.89
C SER A 163 -12.85 -17.20 -15.21
N THR A 164 -12.78 -16.50 -16.35
CA THR A 164 -12.83 -17.11 -17.69
C THR A 164 -11.67 -16.62 -18.54
N PRO A 165 -11.04 -17.48 -19.40
CA PRO A 165 -10.01 -17.03 -20.32
C PRO A 165 -10.65 -16.21 -21.45
N LYS A 166 -10.05 -15.07 -21.77
CA LYS A 166 -10.41 -14.29 -22.95
C LYS A 166 -9.16 -13.95 -23.75
N ILE A 167 -8.83 -14.83 -24.69
CA ILE A 167 -7.69 -14.63 -25.60
C ILE A 167 -8.01 -13.48 -26.57
N GLY A 168 -7.01 -12.61 -26.82
CA GLY A 168 -7.16 -11.46 -27.70
C GLY A 168 -7.92 -10.28 -27.06
N ALA A 169 -8.12 -10.29 -25.74
CA ALA A 169 -8.65 -9.13 -25.02
C ALA A 169 -7.71 -7.92 -25.20
N THR A 170 -8.29 -6.73 -25.31
CA THR A 170 -7.56 -5.46 -25.40
C THR A 170 -8.22 -4.39 -24.53
N GLY A 171 -7.48 -3.33 -24.22
CA GLY A 171 -7.99 -2.12 -23.61
C GLY A 171 -7.64 -1.94 -22.14
N LEU A 172 -6.96 -0.80 -21.86
CA LEU A 172 -6.67 -0.30 -20.55
C LEU A 172 -7.18 1.14 -20.44
N TYR A 173 -7.94 1.42 -19.39
CA TYR A 173 -8.47 2.75 -19.09
C TYR A 173 -8.25 3.06 -17.61
N LEU A 174 -7.74 4.25 -17.32
CA LEU A 174 -7.60 4.77 -15.95
C LEU A 174 -8.43 6.05 -15.85
N LEU A 175 -9.27 6.15 -14.82
CA LEU A 175 -9.96 7.39 -14.45
C LEU A 175 -9.16 8.10 -13.35
N LEU A 176 -9.07 9.41 -13.43
CA LEU A 176 -8.26 10.23 -12.55
C LEU A 176 -9.13 11.21 -11.73
N THR A 177 -8.57 11.70 -10.62
CA THR A 177 -9.27 12.63 -9.70
C THR A 177 -9.81 13.89 -10.34
N ASN A 178 -9.18 14.37 -11.42
CA ASN A 178 -9.64 15.53 -12.18
C ASN A 178 -10.69 15.20 -13.26
N GLY A 179 -11.16 13.94 -13.34
CA GLY A 179 -12.10 13.45 -14.33
C GLY A 179 -11.49 13.11 -15.70
N GLN A 180 -10.21 13.37 -15.91
CA GLN A 180 -9.53 12.93 -17.13
C GLN A 180 -9.30 11.42 -17.14
N LYS A 181 -9.09 10.88 -18.34
CA LYS A 181 -8.81 9.48 -18.55
C LYS A 181 -7.48 9.30 -19.27
N LEU A 182 -6.74 8.28 -18.84
CA LEU A 182 -5.67 7.72 -19.64
C LEU A 182 -6.26 6.51 -20.37
N GLU A 183 -6.36 6.61 -21.71
CA GLU A 183 -7.02 5.61 -22.55
C GLU A 183 -6.02 4.95 -23.48
N LYS A 184 -5.92 3.64 -23.41
CA LYS A 184 -5.08 2.79 -24.26
C LYS A 184 -5.90 1.62 -24.81
N PRO A 185 -6.90 1.89 -25.68
CA PRO A 185 -7.88 0.88 -26.12
C PRO A 185 -7.29 -0.27 -26.91
N ALA A 186 -6.17 -0.04 -27.62
CA ALA A 186 -5.49 -1.08 -28.41
C ALA A 186 -4.43 -1.87 -27.61
N THR A 187 -4.29 -1.62 -26.28
CA THR A 187 -3.34 -2.36 -25.46
C THR A 187 -3.67 -3.84 -25.43
N PRO A 188 -2.80 -4.74 -25.91
CA PRO A 188 -3.01 -6.17 -25.79
C PRO A 188 -2.94 -6.59 -24.31
N ILE A 189 -3.76 -7.55 -23.95
CA ILE A 189 -3.79 -8.09 -22.59
C ILE A 189 -3.28 -9.52 -22.61
N ASP A 190 -2.25 -9.77 -21.83
CA ASP A 190 -1.75 -11.12 -21.56
C ASP A 190 -2.64 -11.80 -20.53
N VAL A 191 -3.07 -13.03 -20.83
CA VAL A 191 -3.96 -13.81 -19.97
C VAL A 191 -3.25 -15.09 -19.56
N LYS A 192 -3.03 -15.28 -18.26
CA LYS A 192 -2.36 -16.44 -17.69
C LYS A 192 -3.27 -17.16 -16.71
N VAL A 193 -3.17 -18.49 -16.70
CA VAL A 193 -3.81 -19.33 -15.67
C VAL A 193 -3.13 -19.07 -14.33
N ASN A 194 -3.91 -18.91 -13.26
CA ASN A 194 -3.37 -18.81 -11.92
C ASN A 194 -2.82 -20.16 -11.47
N ASN A 195 -1.66 -20.17 -10.82
CA ASN A 195 -0.96 -21.40 -10.40
C ASN A 195 -1.79 -22.28 -9.46
N ASP A 196 -2.72 -21.68 -8.72
CA ASP A 196 -3.62 -22.36 -7.78
C ASP A 196 -4.94 -22.84 -8.41
N GLY A 197 -5.10 -22.66 -9.73
CA GLY A 197 -6.33 -22.99 -10.45
C GLY A 197 -7.53 -22.08 -10.16
N SER A 198 -7.36 -20.99 -9.44
CA SER A 198 -8.44 -20.08 -9.03
C SER A 198 -9.01 -19.20 -10.17
N GLY A 199 -8.53 -19.39 -11.40
CA GLY A 199 -8.93 -18.61 -12.56
C GLY A 199 -7.75 -18.08 -13.37
N TYR A 200 -7.86 -16.84 -13.82
CA TYR A 200 -6.89 -16.23 -14.74
C TYR A 200 -6.46 -14.86 -14.25
N THR A 201 -5.19 -14.53 -14.48
CA THR A 201 -4.67 -13.17 -14.32
C THR A 201 -4.59 -12.51 -15.70
N TYR A 202 -5.21 -11.35 -15.81
CA TYR A 202 -5.14 -10.45 -16.96
C TYR A 202 -4.08 -9.39 -16.66
N ASN A 203 -3.15 -9.17 -17.59
CA ASN A 203 -2.08 -8.21 -17.45
C ASN A 203 -2.00 -7.30 -18.67
N ALA A 204 -2.02 -5.98 -18.44
CA ALA A 204 -1.61 -4.99 -19.41
C ALA A 204 -0.26 -4.41 -19.03
N PHE A 205 0.63 -4.30 -19.99
CA PHE A 205 1.95 -3.69 -19.82
C PHE A 205 2.14 -2.65 -20.92
N ILE A 206 2.21 -1.36 -20.54
CA ILE A 206 2.30 -0.26 -21.49
C ILE A 206 3.53 0.61 -21.23
N ARG A 207 4.11 1.14 -22.30
CA ARG A 207 5.07 2.22 -22.22
C ARG A 207 4.33 3.54 -21.97
N LEU A 208 4.84 4.32 -21.01
CA LEU A 208 4.33 5.66 -20.71
C LEU A 208 5.07 6.71 -21.55
N THR A 209 4.32 7.66 -22.08
CA THR A 209 4.86 8.89 -22.65
C THR A 209 5.13 9.91 -21.56
N GLU A 210 5.87 10.97 -21.86
CA GLU A 210 6.10 12.07 -20.91
C GLU A 210 4.78 12.73 -20.46
N SER A 211 3.80 12.85 -21.37
CA SER A 211 2.47 13.37 -21.05
C SER A 211 1.70 12.42 -20.14
N ASP A 212 1.79 11.09 -20.33
CA ASP A 212 1.18 10.09 -19.44
C ASP A 212 1.79 10.19 -18.04
N ILE A 213 3.12 10.30 -17.94
CA ILE A 213 3.84 10.43 -16.66
C ILE A 213 3.39 11.69 -15.92
N LYS A 214 3.39 12.83 -16.60
CA LYS A 214 2.95 14.10 -16.01
C LYS A 214 1.50 14.00 -15.50
N LEU A 215 0.62 13.47 -16.34
CA LEU A 215 -0.80 13.28 -15.98
C LEU A 215 -0.99 12.43 -14.71
N LEU A 216 -0.26 11.31 -14.60
CA LEU A 216 -0.35 10.37 -13.48
C LEU A 216 0.35 10.87 -12.20
N ILE A 217 1.32 11.76 -12.31
CA ILE A 217 1.97 12.42 -11.17
C ILE A 217 1.06 13.51 -10.58
N GLU A 218 0.41 14.29 -11.44
CA GLU A 218 -0.42 15.42 -11.02
C GLU A 218 -1.82 14.99 -10.56
N ASN A 219 -2.29 13.81 -10.98
CA ASN A 219 -3.64 13.32 -10.70
C ASN A 219 -3.62 11.87 -10.24
N GLN A 220 -4.34 11.59 -9.17
CA GLN A 220 -4.43 10.25 -8.60
C GLN A 220 -5.36 9.37 -9.45
N ILE A 221 -5.03 8.08 -9.56
CA ILE A 221 -5.91 7.08 -10.16
C ILE A 221 -7.04 6.77 -9.18
N THR A 222 -8.28 6.89 -9.63
CA THR A 222 -9.48 6.55 -8.85
C THR A 222 -10.08 5.23 -9.25
N ASP A 223 -10.07 4.93 -10.56
CA ASP A 223 -10.65 3.71 -11.09
C ASP A 223 -9.83 3.17 -12.25
N ILE A 224 -9.93 1.86 -12.45
CA ILE A 224 -9.32 1.17 -13.58
C ILE A 224 -10.35 0.33 -14.29
N ARG A 225 -10.20 0.23 -15.62
CA ARG A 225 -10.83 -0.80 -16.43
C ARG A 225 -9.77 -1.50 -17.24
N LEU A 226 -9.63 -2.80 -17.03
CA LEU A 226 -8.80 -3.68 -17.83
C LEU A 226 -9.68 -4.67 -18.59
N TYR A 227 -9.77 -4.52 -19.90
CA TYR A 227 -10.78 -5.19 -20.74
C TYR A 227 -12.20 -4.86 -20.24
N VAL A 228 -12.89 -5.82 -19.60
CA VAL A 228 -14.24 -5.67 -19.02
C VAL A 228 -14.22 -5.63 -17.48
N PHE A 229 -13.05 -5.71 -16.87
CA PHE A 229 -12.91 -5.77 -15.42
C PHE A 229 -12.67 -4.38 -14.84
N ASP A 230 -13.66 -3.87 -14.14
CA ASP A 230 -13.58 -2.61 -13.42
C ASP A 230 -12.97 -2.81 -12.02
N GLY A 231 -12.40 -1.74 -11.49
CA GLY A 231 -11.94 -1.70 -10.12
C GLY A 231 -11.68 -0.28 -9.65
N THR A 232 -12.06 -0.02 -8.42
CA THR A 232 -11.77 1.24 -7.74
C THR A 232 -10.42 1.16 -7.05
N ILE A 233 -9.64 2.23 -7.13
CA ILE A 233 -8.35 2.38 -6.46
C ILE A 233 -8.54 3.28 -5.25
N THR A 234 -8.28 2.74 -4.10
CA THR A 234 -8.22 3.51 -2.85
C THR A 234 -6.81 4.02 -2.63
N LYS A 235 -6.64 5.23 -2.10
CA LYS A 235 -5.32 5.85 -1.86
C LYS A 235 -4.46 5.90 -3.13
N GLY A 236 -5.04 6.39 -4.23
CA GLY A 236 -4.34 6.53 -5.52
C GLY A 236 -3.11 7.44 -5.47
N GLU A 237 -3.00 8.31 -4.42
CA GLU A 237 -1.82 9.12 -4.13
C GLU A 237 -0.55 8.28 -3.97
N ILE A 238 -0.63 7.07 -3.44
CA ILE A 238 0.52 6.16 -3.27
C ILE A 238 1.15 5.84 -4.63
N LEU A 239 0.31 5.59 -5.64
CA LEU A 239 0.76 5.32 -7.01
C LEU A 239 1.44 6.53 -7.63
N SER A 240 0.89 7.73 -7.43
CA SER A 240 1.49 8.97 -7.91
C SER A 240 2.86 9.22 -7.25
N GLU A 241 2.99 8.95 -5.94
CA GLU A 241 4.25 9.09 -5.22
C GLU A 241 5.31 8.07 -5.70
N TYR A 242 4.92 6.80 -5.93
CA TYR A 242 5.84 5.83 -6.53
C TYR A 242 6.35 6.28 -7.91
N LEU A 243 5.48 6.82 -8.75
CA LEU A 243 5.90 7.31 -10.07
C LEU A 243 6.82 8.53 -9.96
N LYS A 244 6.57 9.46 -9.01
CA LYS A 244 7.48 10.57 -8.69
C LYS A 244 8.87 10.06 -8.27
N CYS A 245 8.93 9.02 -7.43
CA CYS A 245 10.21 8.42 -7.01
C CYS A 245 11.00 7.83 -8.19
N LEU A 246 10.32 7.25 -9.15
CA LEU A 246 10.97 6.69 -10.35
C LEU A 246 11.46 7.77 -11.32
N THR A 247 10.89 8.99 -11.30
CA THR A 247 11.28 10.09 -12.17
C THR A 247 12.44 10.93 -11.62
N LYS A 248 12.71 10.82 -10.34
CA LYS A 248 13.94 11.35 -9.73
C LYS A 248 15.14 10.47 -10.12
#